data_705519648636cb97399c6278108514da
#
_entry.id   705519648636cb97399c6278108514da
#
_cell.length_a   1.000
_cell.length_b   1.000
_cell.length_c   1.000
_cell.angle_alpha   90.00
_cell.angle_beta   90.00
_cell.angle_gamma   90.00
#
_symmetry.space_group_name_H-M   'P 1'
#
loop_
_entity.id
_entity.type
_entity.pdbx_description
1 polymer ?
#
loop_
_entity_poly.entity_id
_entity_poly.type
_entity_poly.pdbx_seq_one_letter_code
_entity_poly.pdbx_strand_id
1 'polypeptide(L)'
;VLILMFVASFFKKNSTYAAFNTLISVAIGFVIGAYIPVSQFSDGVQTFVNLIPGSHIAAMIRNVLVSPCINDISTSLAGADHGMFATEAEKAFATNLNLFGNEVDFTFMMMYSIGAIVLFLVLNLISYKFSSKRKD
;
A
#
# COMPACT_ATOMS: atom_id res chain seq x y z
N VAL A 1 -1.60 5.03 -9.77
CA VAL A 1 -1.90 5.57 -11.11
C VAL A 1 -2.79 4.60 -11.91
N LEU A 2 -2.40 3.34 -12.12
CA LEU A 2 -3.16 2.38 -12.95
C LEU A 2 -4.61 2.17 -12.49
N ILE A 3 -4.84 2.08 -11.17
CA ILE A 3 -6.19 1.98 -10.59
C ILE A 3 -7.02 3.23 -10.93
N LEU A 4 -6.44 4.41 -10.77
CA LEU A 4 -7.11 5.68 -11.07
C LEU A 4 -7.38 5.83 -12.58
N MET A 5 -6.49 5.36 -13.44
CA MET A 5 -6.73 5.34 -14.89
C MET A 5 -7.87 4.40 -15.26
N PHE A 6 -7.94 3.23 -14.63
CA PHE A 6 -9.05 2.30 -14.83
C PHE A 6 -10.38 2.93 -14.39
N VAL A 7 -10.42 3.55 -13.21
CA VAL A 7 -11.60 4.24 -12.69
C VAL A 7 -11.98 5.44 -13.57
N ALA A 8 -10.98 6.16 -14.11
CA ALA A 8 -11.20 7.29 -15.03
C ALA A 8 -12.01 6.90 -16.27
N SER A 9 -11.87 5.67 -16.75
CA SER A 9 -12.58 5.18 -17.94
C SER A 9 -14.11 5.13 -17.77
N PHE A 10 -14.61 5.16 -16.52
CA PHE A 10 -16.04 5.19 -16.22
C PHE A 10 -16.64 6.60 -16.19
N PHE A 11 -15.80 7.65 -16.09
CA PHE A 11 -16.29 9.02 -16.04
C PHE A 11 -16.46 9.61 -17.44
N LYS A 12 -17.65 10.20 -17.68
CA LYS A 12 -17.96 10.88 -18.95
C LYS A 12 -17.53 12.35 -18.97
N LYS A 13 -17.38 12.98 -17.80
CA LYS A 13 -17.04 14.41 -17.67
C LYS A 13 -15.68 14.57 -16.98
N ASN A 14 -14.78 15.32 -17.61
CA ASN A 14 -13.44 15.58 -17.07
C ASN A 14 -13.46 16.31 -15.72
N SER A 15 -14.41 17.24 -15.51
CA SER A 15 -14.51 17.96 -14.24
C SER A 15 -14.89 17.06 -13.06
N THR A 16 -15.81 16.11 -13.29
CA THR A 16 -16.21 15.13 -12.27
C THR A 16 -15.06 14.20 -11.93
N TYR A 17 -14.31 13.74 -12.96
CA TYR A 17 -13.10 12.94 -12.73
C TYR A 17 -12.04 13.70 -11.95
N ALA A 18 -11.78 14.98 -12.26
CA ALA A 18 -10.79 15.79 -11.56
C ALA A 18 -11.12 15.93 -10.07
N ALA A 19 -12.38 16.25 -9.73
CA ALA A 19 -12.82 16.33 -8.34
C ALA A 19 -12.69 14.98 -7.61
N PHE A 20 -13.12 13.89 -8.24
CA PHE A 20 -13.00 12.54 -7.70
C PHE A 20 -11.52 12.16 -7.48
N ASN A 21 -10.66 12.41 -8.45
CA ASN A 21 -9.23 12.11 -8.37
C ASN A 21 -8.55 12.85 -7.21
N THR A 22 -8.92 14.11 -6.97
CA THR A 22 -8.39 14.89 -5.85
C THR A 22 -8.79 14.27 -4.51
N LEU A 23 -10.07 13.95 -4.32
CA LEU A 23 -10.58 13.33 -3.09
C LEU A 23 -9.93 11.97 -2.84
N ILE A 24 -9.87 11.12 -3.85
CA ILE A 24 -9.27 9.79 -3.75
C ILE A 24 -7.76 9.87 -3.49
N SER A 25 -7.05 10.81 -4.10
CA SER A 25 -5.61 10.95 -3.89
C SER A 25 -5.27 11.29 -2.43
N VAL A 26 -6.07 12.16 -1.80
CA VAL A 26 -5.92 12.47 -0.37
C VAL A 26 -6.30 11.26 0.48
N ALA A 27 -7.43 10.62 0.20
CA ALA A 27 -7.90 9.45 0.95
C ALA A 27 -6.89 8.28 0.87
N ILE A 28 -6.34 8.01 -0.31
CA ILE A 28 -5.33 6.97 -0.50
C ILE A 28 -4.10 7.21 0.37
N GLY A 29 -3.64 8.46 0.51
CA GLY A 29 -2.49 8.79 1.37
C GLY A 29 -2.70 8.38 2.84
N PHE A 30 -3.92 8.53 3.35
CA PHE A 30 -4.27 8.04 4.69
C PHE A 30 -4.40 6.52 4.71
N VAL A 31 -5.10 5.94 3.75
CA VAL A 31 -5.41 4.50 3.70
C VAL A 31 -4.16 3.65 3.54
N ILE A 32 -3.21 4.03 2.68
CA ILE A 32 -1.93 3.28 2.55
C ILE A 32 -0.99 3.48 3.75
N GLY A 33 -1.40 4.27 4.73
CA GLY A 33 -0.59 4.51 5.91
C GLY A 33 0.58 5.48 5.68
N ALA A 34 0.52 6.33 4.64
CA ALA A 34 1.57 7.31 4.39
C ALA A 34 1.65 8.38 5.49
N TYR A 35 0.51 8.77 6.04
CA TYR A 35 0.41 9.77 7.11
C TYR A 35 0.30 9.13 8.50
N ILE A 36 -0.42 8.02 8.62
CA ILE A 36 -0.63 7.31 9.89
C ILE A 36 -0.24 5.85 9.67
N PRO A 37 0.64 5.27 10.49
CA PRO A 37 1.01 3.86 10.38
C PRO A 37 -0.23 2.95 10.44
N VAL A 38 -0.29 1.95 9.57
CA VAL A 38 -1.43 1.01 9.48
C VAL A 38 -1.67 0.27 10.80
N SER A 39 -0.62 0.06 11.58
CA SER A 39 -0.68 -0.56 12.92
C SER A 39 -1.58 0.17 13.92
N GLN A 40 -1.87 1.45 13.69
CA GLN A 40 -2.76 2.24 14.56
C GLN A 40 -4.24 2.11 14.23
N PHE A 41 -4.58 1.44 13.13
CA PHE A 41 -5.96 1.18 12.77
C PHE A 41 -6.51 -0.06 13.49
N SER A 42 -7.83 -0.16 13.59
CA SER A 42 -8.48 -1.39 14.07
C SER A 42 -8.23 -2.56 13.11
N ASP A 43 -8.26 -3.80 13.62
CA ASP A 43 -7.91 -5.01 12.85
C ASP A 43 -8.70 -5.14 11.53
N GLY A 44 -10.00 -4.80 11.54
CA GLY A 44 -10.81 -4.81 10.32
C GLY A 44 -10.35 -3.80 9.28
N VAL A 45 -9.96 -2.60 9.71
CA VAL A 45 -9.42 -1.56 8.82
C VAL A 45 -8.04 -1.96 8.33
N GLN A 46 -7.18 -2.51 9.19
CA GLN A 46 -5.87 -3.02 8.79
C GLN A 46 -5.99 -4.07 7.68
N THR A 47 -6.89 -5.05 7.84
CA THR A 47 -7.13 -6.09 6.83
C THR A 47 -7.57 -5.49 5.50
N PHE A 48 -8.50 -4.52 5.52
CA PHE A 48 -8.95 -3.83 4.30
C PHE A 48 -7.82 -3.05 3.63
N VAL A 49 -7.05 -2.30 4.41
CA VAL A 49 -5.90 -1.51 3.92
C VAL A 49 -4.83 -2.42 3.33
N ASN A 50 -4.57 -3.56 3.96
CA ASN A 50 -3.56 -4.52 3.52
C ASN A 50 -3.97 -5.29 2.24
N LEU A 51 -5.23 -5.25 1.82
CA LEU A 51 -5.64 -5.71 0.50
C LEU A 51 -5.26 -4.74 -0.64
N ILE A 52 -4.94 -3.49 -0.31
CA ILE A 52 -4.57 -2.50 -1.31
C ILE A 52 -3.09 -2.67 -1.68
N PRO A 53 -2.74 -2.86 -2.98
CA PRO A 53 -1.35 -3.06 -3.39
C PRO A 53 -0.39 -1.91 -2.99
N GLY A 54 -0.94 -0.70 -2.86
CA GLY A 54 -0.18 0.46 -2.41
C GLY A 54 0.36 0.35 -0.99
N SER A 55 -0.35 -0.35 -0.10
CA SER A 55 0.08 -0.59 1.28
C SER A 55 1.31 -1.51 1.33
N HIS A 56 1.35 -2.53 0.47
CA HIS A 56 2.53 -3.41 0.35
C HIS A 56 3.76 -2.64 -0.12
N ILE A 57 3.61 -1.77 -1.12
CA ILE A 57 4.71 -0.93 -1.62
C ILE A 57 5.20 0.02 -0.51
N ALA A 58 4.28 0.65 0.22
CA ALA A 58 4.62 1.54 1.33
C ALA A 58 5.35 0.81 2.46
N ALA A 59 4.89 -0.40 2.82
CA ALA A 59 5.53 -1.24 3.83
C ALA A 59 6.93 -1.70 3.39
N MET A 60 7.11 -2.12 2.13
CA MET A 60 8.42 -2.49 1.59
C MET A 60 9.41 -1.32 1.64
N ILE A 61 8.97 -0.11 1.25
CA ILE A 61 9.82 1.09 1.33
C ILE A 61 10.23 1.37 2.78
N ARG A 62 9.29 1.30 3.73
CA ARG A 62 9.59 1.47 5.15
C ARG A 62 10.54 0.40 5.67
N ASN A 63 10.30 -0.85 5.32
CA ASN A 63 11.16 -1.96 5.69
C ASN A 63 12.61 -1.68 5.25
N VAL A 64 12.82 -1.33 3.99
CA VAL A 64 14.17 -1.06 3.46
C VAL A 64 14.84 0.16 4.10
N LEU A 65 14.06 1.22 4.39
CA LEU A 65 14.62 2.46 4.92
C LEU A 65 14.78 2.45 6.44
N VAL A 66 13.86 1.84 7.17
CA VAL A 66 13.78 1.96 8.62
C VAL A 66 14.41 0.77 9.33
N SER A 67 14.31 -0.46 8.80
CA SER A 67 14.86 -1.65 9.45
C SER A 67 16.36 -1.58 9.71
N PRO A 68 17.22 -1.04 8.83
CA PRO A 68 18.63 -0.86 9.16
C PRO A 68 18.85 0.04 10.38
N CYS A 69 18.12 1.16 10.46
CA CYS A 69 18.21 2.07 11.60
C CYS A 69 17.74 1.43 12.91
N ILE A 70 16.66 0.65 12.85
CA ILE A 70 16.15 -0.10 14.02
C ILE A 70 17.22 -1.10 14.50
N ASN A 71 17.83 -1.83 13.58
CA ASN A 71 18.86 -2.82 13.88
C ASN A 71 20.11 -2.17 14.50
N ASP A 72 20.56 -1.03 13.98
CA ASP A 72 21.72 -0.30 14.52
C ASP A 72 21.46 0.18 15.95
N ILE A 73 20.27 0.73 16.22
CA ILE A 73 19.89 1.16 17.57
C ILE A 73 19.74 -0.04 18.51
N SER A 74 19.07 -1.10 18.07
CA SER A 74 18.90 -2.32 18.87
C SER A 74 20.25 -2.96 19.22
N THR A 75 21.19 -2.97 18.27
CA THR A 75 22.56 -3.46 18.51
C THR A 75 23.31 -2.56 19.50
N SER A 76 23.12 -1.25 19.42
CA SER A 76 23.73 -0.29 20.34
C SER A 76 23.20 -0.41 21.77
N LEU A 77 21.97 -0.86 21.94
CA LEU A 77 21.38 -1.17 23.25
C LEU A 77 21.95 -2.46 23.87
N ALA A 78 22.76 -3.22 23.12
CA ALA A 78 23.50 -4.42 23.59
C ALA A 78 22.61 -5.44 24.29
N GLY A 79 21.35 -5.56 23.90
CA GLY A 79 20.40 -6.51 24.51
C GLY A 79 19.83 -6.08 25.85
N ALA A 80 20.14 -4.87 26.34
CA ALA A 80 19.63 -4.35 27.61
C ALA A 80 18.08 -4.25 27.59
N ASP A 81 17.48 -4.11 26.45
CA ASP A 81 16.04 -4.04 26.21
C ASP A 81 15.38 -5.38 25.83
N HIS A 82 16.13 -6.48 25.80
CA HIS A 82 15.68 -7.83 25.39
C HIS A 82 14.97 -7.83 24.00
N GLY A 83 15.33 -6.91 23.09
CA GLY A 83 14.72 -6.80 21.75
C GLY A 83 13.37 -6.10 21.73
N MET A 84 12.91 -5.55 22.84
CA MET A 84 11.62 -4.85 22.92
C MET A 84 11.58 -3.62 22.02
N PHE A 85 12.68 -2.87 21.96
CA PHE A 85 12.78 -1.68 21.11
C PHE A 85 12.55 -2.04 19.62
N ALA A 86 13.22 -3.07 19.11
CA ALA A 86 13.09 -3.48 17.71
C ALA A 86 11.63 -3.88 17.40
N THR A 87 11.04 -4.71 18.25
CA THR A 87 9.64 -5.16 18.05
C THR A 87 8.63 -4.03 18.09
N GLU A 88 8.77 -3.10 19.05
CA GLU A 88 7.85 -1.96 19.16
C GLU A 88 8.05 -0.94 18.03
N ALA A 89 9.31 -0.71 17.61
CA ALA A 89 9.62 0.17 16.50
C ALA A 89 9.08 -0.40 15.17
N GLU A 90 9.26 -1.68 14.90
CA GLU A 90 8.72 -2.33 13.70
C GLU A 90 7.19 -2.23 13.63
N LYS A 91 6.51 -2.44 14.77
CA LYS A 91 5.05 -2.23 14.87
C LYS A 91 4.67 -0.77 14.68
N ALA A 92 5.37 0.15 15.33
CA ALA A 92 5.06 1.59 15.25
C ALA A 92 5.21 2.13 13.83
N PHE A 93 6.23 1.69 13.10
CA PHE A 93 6.46 2.09 11.71
C PHE A 93 5.70 1.24 10.68
N ALA A 94 5.02 0.17 11.12
CA ALA A 94 4.34 -0.77 10.22
C ALA A 94 5.25 -1.24 9.06
N THR A 95 6.46 -1.68 9.42
CA THR A 95 7.43 -2.23 8.45
C THR A 95 6.98 -3.59 7.93
N ASN A 96 6.21 -4.33 8.71
CA ASN A 96 5.60 -5.60 8.36
C ASN A 96 4.08 -5.45 8.32
N LEU A 97 3.43 -6.11 7.37
CA LEU A 97 1.97 -6.14 7.26
C LEU A 97 1.43 -7.47 7.78
N ASN A 98 0.24 -7.40 8.39
CA ASN A 98 -0.50 -8.59 8.81
C ASN A 98 -1.71 -8.78 7.89
N LEU A 99 -1.80 -9.93 7.22
CA LEU A 99 -2.98 -10.34 6.47
C LEU A 99 -3.62 -11.54 7.17
N PHE A 100 -4.86 -11.38 7.59
CA PHE A 100 -5.63 -12.42 8.27
C PHE A 100 -4.92 -13.04 9.47
N GLY A 101 -4.14 -12.23 10.23
CA GLY A 101 -3.42 -12.67 11.42
C GLY A 101 -2.04 -13.29 11.16
N ASN A 102 -1.59 -13.35 9.91
CA ASN A 102 -0.24 -13.79 9.56
C ASN A 102 0.62 -12.62 9.09
N GLU A 103 1.87 -12.59 9.53
CA GLU A 103 2.85 -11.65 9.01
C GLU A 103 3.16 -11.96 7.55
N VAL A 104 3.18 -10.92 6.74
CA VAL A 104 3.41 -11.03 5.30
C VAL A 104 4.89 -10.84 5.01
N ASP A 105 5.50 -11.88 4.44
CA ASP A 105 6.90 -11.85 4.03
C ASP A 105 7.16 -10.82 2.91
N PHE A 106 8.36 -10.25 2.91
CA PHE A 106 8.80 -9.28 1.90
C PHE A 106 8.63 -9.80 0.46
N THR A 107 8.97 -11.06 0.25
CA THR A 107 8.83 -11.73 -1.05
C THR A 107 7.36 -11.77 -1.51
N PHE A 108 6.45 -12.07 -0.60
CA PHE A 108 5.01 -12.07 -0.89
C PHE A 108 4.52 -10.66 -1.23
N MET A 109 4.93 -9.63 -0.46
CA MET A 109 4.57 -8.24 -0.76
C MET A 109 5.01 -7.82 -2.17
N MET A 110 6.21 -8.23 -2.57
CA MET A 110 6.76 -7.96 -3.90
C MET A 110 5.95 -8.66 -5.01
N MET A 111 5.70 -9.96 -4.86
CA MET A 111 4.91 -10.73 -5.83
C MET A 111 3.48 -10.21 -5.95
N TYR A 112 2.84 -9.89 -4.83
CA TYR A 112 1.50 -9.30 -4.80
C TYR A 112 1.44 -7.97 -5.53
N SER A 113 2.41 -7.09 -5.30
CA SER A 113 2.50 -5.77 -5.94
C SER A 113 2.71 -5.89 -7.46
N ILE A 114 3.59 -6.79 -7.91
CA ILE A 114 3.83 -7.06 -9.34
C ILE A 114 2.56 -7.64 -9.98
N GLY A 115 1.94 -8.62 -9.34
CA GLY A 115 0.69 -9.21 -9.83
C GLY A 115 -0.43 -8.18 -9.98
N ALA A 116 -0.57 -7.28 -9.01
CA ALA A 116 -1.54 -6.18 -9.08
C ALA A 116 -1.24 -5.21 -10.23
N ILE A 117 0.02 -4.86 -10.46
CA ILE A 117 0.42 -4.00 -11.59
C ILE A 117 0.02 -4.64 -12.91
N VAL A 118 0.34 -5.93 -13.10
CA VAL A 118 0.00 -6.67 -14.32
C VAL A 118 -1.51 -6.75 -14.51
N LEU A 119 -2.25 -7.07 -13.45
CA LEU A 119 -3.72 -7.14 -13.48
C LEU A 119 -4.34 -5.81 -13.92
N PHE A 120 -3.93 -4.69 -13.29
CA PHE A 120 -4.47 -3.36 -13.63
C PHE A 120 -4.01 -2.89 -15.01
N LEU A 121 -2.83 -3.29 -15.50
CA LEU A 121 -2.42 -3.05 -16.88
C LEU A 121 -3.36 -3.74 -17.87
N VAL A 122 -3.62 -5.02 -17.67
CA VAL A 122 -4.54 -5.80 -18.52
C VAL A 122 -5.95 -5.20 -18.51
N LEU A 123 -6.47 -4.86 -17.32
CA LEU A 123 -7.78 -4.21 -17.19
C LEU A 123 -7.85 -2.86 -17.92
N ASN A 124 -6.80 -2.05 -17.85
CA ASN A 124 -6.73 -0.78 -18.58
C ASN A 124 -6.72 -1.00 -20.11
N LEU A 125 -5.95 -1.98 -20.61
CA LEU A 125 -5.92 -2.31 -22.04
C LEU A 125 -7.28 -2.80 -22.53
N ILE A 126 -7.96 -3.63 -21.77
CA ILE A 126 -9.31 -4.10 -22.08
C ILE A 126 -10.28 -2.93 -22.10
N SER A 127 -10.26 -2.09 -21.07
CA SER A 127 -11.13 -0.90 -20.97
C SER A 127 -10.92 0.05 -22.14
N TYR A 128 -9.67 0.29 -22.52
CA TYR A 128 -9.35 1.13 -23.68
C TYR A 128 -9.90 0.54 -24.99
N LYS A 129 -9.76 -0.76 -25.21
CA LYS A 129 -10.28 -1.44 -26.40
C LYS A 129 -11.81 -1.36 -26.51
N PHE A 130 -12.51 -1.49 -25.36
CA PHE A 130 -13.98 -1.34 -25.33
C PHE A 130 -14.43 0.10 -25.54
N SER A 131 -13.69 1.07 -24.97
CA SER A 131 -14.00 2.50 -25.14
C SER A 131 -13.79 2.98 -26.57
N SER A 132 -12.78 2.46 -27.27
CA SER A 132 -12.53 2.79 -28.68
C SER A 132 -13.63 2.31 -29.61
N LYS A 133 -14.17 1.11 -29.38
CA LYS A 133 -15.28 0.55 -30.19
C LYS A 133 -16.63 1.25 -30.01
N ARG A 134 -16.76 2.14 -29.04
CA ARG A 134 -18.01 2.87 -28.75
C ARG A 134 -18.07 4.25 -29.43
N LYS A 135 -16.99 4.64 -30.13
CA LYS A 135 -16.88 5.93 -30.84
C LYS A 135 -17.08 5.81 -32.35
N ASP A 136 -17.14 4.60 -32.89
CA ASP A 136 -17.57 4.25 -34.25
C ASP A 136 -19.06 3.84 -34.22
#